data_e023aa6f06c6753995558e03af6fb2fb
#
_entry.id   e023aa6f06c6753995558e03af6fb2fb
#
_cell.length_a   1.000
_cell.length_b   1.000
_cell.length_c   1.000
_cell.angle_alpha   90.00
_cell.angle_beta   90.00
_cell.angle_gamma   90.00
#
_symmetry.space_group_name_H-M   'P 1'
#
loop_
_entity.id
_entity.type
_entity.pdbx_description
1 polymer ?
#
loop_
_entity_poly.entity_id
_entity_poly.type
_entity_poly.pdbx_seq_one_letter_code
_entity_poly.pdbx_strand_id
1 'polypeptide(L)'
;RSVLASQRDIHNDPAFTFSWLIKQDKKVLNAKCIYFTKDTRGKGYDYPQYDLASNDFAVVKQLINNSGAQLAWHGSYYGDEAKRLIDEKLLHRSHYLRCSIDRMQDLVNMGVTDDFTMMFPDQVGFRLQTTRAVRWINPKTMTLTDLVLHPLTIMDCTLSNSQYMNLSEDEAYFECQRLFEKIYQNAGEVVLLRHNTTVTKEGYHRLLYPKLLNLLTETTHE
;
A
#
# COMPACT_ATOMS: atom_id res chain seq x y z
N ARG A 1 12.82 -7.73 0.77
CA ARG A 1 12.37 -6.45 1.35
C ARG A 1 10.87 -6.48 1.56
N SER A 2 10.41 -6.03 2.72
CA SER A 2 8.99 -5.91 3.01
C SER A 2 8.55 -4.46 2.86
N VAL A 3 7.46 -4.22 2.14
CA VAL A 3 6.86 -2.90 1.95
C VAL A 3 5.46 -2.92 2.54
N LEU A 4 5.23 -2.08 3.53
CA LEU A 4 3.94 -1.92 4.17
C LEU A 4 3.30 -0.64 3.67
N ALA A 5 2.22 -0.79 2.92
CA ALA A 5 1.48 0.33 2.35
C ALA A 5 0.16 0.54 3.10
N SER A 6 -0.09 1.73 3.61
CA SER A 6 -1.33 2.09 4.30
C SER A 6 -2.11 3.13 3.52
N GLN A 7 -3.40 2.90 3.33
CA GLN A 7 -4.35 3.83 2.74
C GLN A 7 -5.20 4.47 3.83
N ARG A 8 -5.66 5.70 3.61
CA ARG A 8 -6.25 6.55 4.63
C ARG A 8 -7.74 6.79 4.50
N ASP A 9 -8.45 6.65 5.63
CA ASP A 9 -9.62 7.45 5.99
C ASP A 9 -9.42 7.96 7.43
N ILE A 10 -9.55 9.28 7.65
CA ILE A 10 -9.34 9.92 8.96
C ILE A 10 -10.67 10.03 9.72
N HIS A 11 -11.46 8.99 9.76
CA HIS A 11 -12.62 8.96 10.63
C HIS A 11 -12.30 8.18 11.92
N ASN A 12 -12.60 8.78 13.08
CA ASN A 12 -12.40 8.25 14.42
C ASN A 12 -10.94 8.24 14.92
N ASP A 13 -10.52 9.33 15.53
CA ASP A 13 -9.23 9.53 16.18
C ASP A 13 -8.02 9.05 15.35
N PRO A 14 -7.64 9.82 14.34
CA PRO A 14 -6.56 9.45 13.43
C PRO A 14 -5.24 9.27 14.18
N ALA A 15 -4.99 10.06 15.23
CA ALA A 15 -3.75 9.98 16.00
C ALA A 15 -3.61 8.62 16.69
N PHE A 16 -4.69 8.09 17.28
CA PHE A 16 -4.69 6.78 17.93
C PHE A 16 -4.44 5.65 16.92
N THR A 17 -5.17 5.65 15.81
CA THR A 17 -5.03 4.63 14.77
C THR A 17 -3.63 4.61 14.19
N PHE A 18 -3.08 5.78 13.82
CA PHE A 18 -1.73 5.87 13.27
C PHE A 18 -0.66 5.49 14.28
N SER A 19 -0.78 5.90 15.52
CA SER A 19 0.17 5.51 16.59
C SER A 19 0.20 4.00 16.77
N TRP A 20 -0.95 3.34 16.75
CA TRP A 20 -1.00 1.89 16.83
C TRP A 20 -0.35 1.22 15.62
N LEU A 21 -0.66 1.68 14.40
CA LEU A 21 -0.10 1.15 13.16
C LEU A 21 1.42 1.28 13.12
N ILE A 22 1.93 2.48 13.38
CA ILE A 22 3.36 2.76 13.45
C ILE A 22 4.05 1.87 14.48
N LYS A 23 3.40 1.64 15.65
CA LYS A 23 3.94 0.73 16.68
C LYS A 23 4.01 -0.72 16.20
N GLN A 24 3.04 -1.19 15.41
CA GLN A 24 3.11 -2.54 14.84
C GLN A 24 4.20 -2.61 13.75
N ASP A 25 4.19 -1.66 12.83
CA ASP A 25 5.12 -1.63 11.69
C ASP A 25 6.60 -1.63 12.11
N LYS A 26 6.90 -0.93 13.20
CA LYS A 26 8.26 -0.88 13.80
C LYS A 26 8.77 -2.23 14.33
N LYS A 27 7.91 -3.23 14.49
CA LYS A 27 8.34 -4.56 14.92
C LYS A 27 9.06 -5.32 13.81
N VAL A 28 8.86 -4.96 12.56
CA VAL A 28 9.50 -5.60 11.41
C VAL A 28 10.78 -4.84 11.08
N LEU A 29 11.92 -5.40 11.45
CA LEU A 29 13.22 -4.87 11.07
C LEU A 29 13.37 -4.88 9.55
N ASN A 30 13.87 -3.78 8.99
CA ASN A 30 14.07 -3.61 7.54
C ASN A 30 12.78 -3.51 6.69
N ALA A 31 11.61 -3.40 7.29
CA ALA A 31 10.40 -3.06 6.55
C ALA A 31 10.43 -1.59 6.13
N LYS A 32 10.01 -1.34 4.89
CA LYS A 32 9.77 0.01 4.38
C LYS A 32 8.29 0.32 4.55
N CYS A 33 7.96 1.26 5.44
CA CYS A 33 6.59 1.69 5.66
C CYS A 33 6.28 2.91 4.79
N ILE A 34 5.20 2.84 4.02
CA ILE A 34 4.77 3.91 3.12
C ILE A 34 3.29 4.21 3.40
N TYR A 35 2.98 5.47 3.66
CA TYR A 35 1.63 5.95 3.90
C TYR A 35 1.15 6.75 2.68
N PHE A 36 0.21 6.19 1.93
CA PHE A 36 -0.35 6.81 0.74
C PHE A 36 -1.51 7.74 1.11
N THR A 37 -1.40 9.00 0.72
CA THR A 37 -2.41 10.04 0.97
C THR A 37 -3.04 10.52 -0.33
N LYS A 38 -4.38 10.67 -0.32
CA LYS A 38 -5.11 11.22 -1.47
C LYS A 38 -4.87 12.71 -1.64
N ASP A 39 -5.01 13.17 -2.87
CA ASP A 39 -5.14 14.57 -3.20
C ASP A 39 -6.49 15.12 -2.71
N THR A 40 -6.49 16.37 -2.20
CA THR A 40 -7.70 17.09 -1.78
C THR A 40 -8.65 17.45 -2.94
N ARG A 41 -8.23 17.24 -4.18
CA ARG A 41 -8.97 17.61 -5.39
C ARG A 41 -9.72 16.46 -6.05
N GLY A 42 -9.71 15.27 -5.46
CA GLY A 42 -10.48 14.13 -5.94
C GLY A 42 -11.98 14.45 -5.99
N LYS A 43 -12.70 13.86 -6.96
CA LYS A 43 -14.16 13.99 -7.12
C LYS A 43 -14.84 12.62 -6.97
N GLY A 44 -16.08 12.62 -6.50
CA GLY A 44 -16.85 11.40 -6.34
C GLY A 44 -16.18 10.41 -5.40
N TYR A 45 -15.98 9.18 -5.82
CA TYR A 45 -15.31 8.14 -5.01
C TYR A 45 -13.84 8.43 -4.70
N ASP A 46 -13.22 9.35 -5.44
CA ASP A 46 -11.84 9.76 -5.19
C ASP A 46 -11.74 10.95 -4.24
N TYR A 47 -12.87 11.52 -3.81
CA TYR A 47 -12.90 12.64 -2.88
C TYR A 47 -12.27 12.22 -1.54
N PRO A 48 -11.25 12.92 -1.04
CA PRO A 48 -10.68 12.64 0.26
C PRO A 48 -11.64 13.11 1.35
N GLN A 49 -11.76 12.32 2.40
CA GLN A 49 -12.57 12.67 3.57
C GLN A 49 -11.74 13.43 4.62
N TYR A 50 -10.69 14.09 4.20
CA TYR A 50 -9.79 14.87 5.07
C TYR A 50 -9.18 16.03 4.26
N ASP A 51 -8.80 17.07 4.98
CA ASP A 51 -8.08 18.22 4.43
C ASP A 51 -6.58 18.08 4.75
N LEU A 52 -5.73 18.09 3.72
CA LEU A 52 -4.27 18.06 3.87
C LEU A 52 -3.71 19.35 4.54
N ALA A 53 -4.48 20.44 4.58
CA ALA A 53 -4.13 21.66 5.29
C ALA A 53 -4.60 21.66 6.75
N SER A 54 -5.34 20.64 7.20
CA SER A 54 -5.86 20.59 8.57
C SER A 54 -4.76 20.33 9.61
N ASN A 55 -5.01 20.80 10.85
CA ASN A 55 -4.15 20.50 11.98
C ASN A 55 -4.05 19.00 12.26
N ASP A 56 -5.14 18.27 12.09
CA ASP A 56 -5.16 16.81 12.28
C ASP A 56 -4.23 16.11 11.30
N PHE A 57 -4.21 16.57 10.04
CA PHE A 57 -3.26 16.06 9.07
C PHE A 57 -1.82 16.41 9.44
N ALA A 58 -1.56 17.61 9.93
CA ALA A 58 -0.23 18.02 10.37
C ALA A 58 0.30 17.11 11.49
N VAL A 59 -0.55 16.79 12.49
CA VAL A 59 -0.20 15.83 13.56
C VAL A 59 0.15 14.46 13.00
N VAL A 60 -0.67 13.94 12.10
CA VAL A 60 -0.42 12.63 11.49
C VAL A 60 0.84 12.64 10.63
N LYS A 61 1.06 13.68 9.84
CA LYS A 61 2.29 13.87 9.05
C LYS A 61 3.53 13.85 9.97
N GLN A 62 3.46 14.54 11.10
CA GLN A 62 4.56 14.55 12.08
C GLN A 62 4.79 13.16 12.68
N LEU A 63 3.74 12.40 13.03
CA LEU A 63 3.87 11.04 13.52
C LEU A 63 4.54 10.11 12.50
N ILE A 64 4.15 10.20 11.23
CA ILE A 64 4.74 9.43 10.13
C ILE A 64 6.22 9.79 9.96
N ASN A 65 6.55 11.07 9.86
CA ASN A 65 7.93 11.54 9.71
C ASN A 65 8.82 11.09 10.89
N ASN A 66 8.34 11.24 12.12
CA ASN A 66 9.07 10.81 13.32
C ASN A 66 9.26 9.29 13.40
N SER A 67 8.48 8.53 12.66
CA SER A 67 8.60 7.08 12.60
C SER A 67 9.68 6.59 11.62
N GLY A 68 10.15 7.45 10.73
CA GLY A 68 11.01 7.09 9.61
C GLY A 68 10.25 6.50 8.41
N ALA A 69 8.91 6.48 8.46
CA ALA A 69 8.09 6.08 7.34
C ALA A 69 7.99 7.20 6.29
N GLN A 70 7.62 6.83 5.07
CA GLN A 70 7.46 7.77 3.96
C GLN A 70 6.00 8.10 3.72
N LEU A 71 5.73 9.36 3.37
CA LEU A 71 4.47 9.76 2.76
C LEU A 71 4.57 9.58 1.24
N ALA A 72 3.48 9.13 0.63
CA ALA A 72 3.40 8.86 -0.79
C ALA A 72 2.05 9.28 -1.39
N TRP A 73 2.02 9.39 -2.70
CA TRP A 73 0.83 9.84 -3.42
C TRP A 73 -0.15 8.70 -3.67
N HIS A 74 -1.36 8.85 -3.16
CA HIS A 74 -2.50 8.01 -3.51
C HIS A 74 -3.29 8.66 -4.64
N GLY A 75 -2.92 8.35 -5.88
CA GLY A 75 -3.47 9.01 -7.06
C GLY A 75 -4.95 8.73 -7.25
N SER A 76 -5.74 9.79 -7.43
CA SER A 76 -7.07 9.67 -8.00
C SER A 76 -6.98 9.51 -9.52
N TYR A 77 -8.02 8.92 -10.12
CA TYR A 77 -8.07 8.79 -11.58
C TYR A 77 -8.12 10.15 -12.31
N TYR A 78 -8.55 11.21 -11.60
CA TYR A 78 -8.89 12.51 -12.17
C TYR A 78 -8.06 13.70 -11.66
N GLY A 79 -7.03 13.49 -10.85
CA GLY A 79 -6.31 14.60 -10.22
C GLY A 79 -4.80 14.42 -10.26
N ASP A 80 -4.09 15.32 -10.92
CA ASP A 80 -2.63 15.24 -11.09
C ASP A 80 -1.84 16.22 -10.22
N GLU A 81 -2.48 16.94 -9.29
CA GLU A 81 -1.84 18.04 -8.60
C GLU A 81 -1.28 17.72 -7.20
N ALA A 82 -1.51 16.52 -6.67
CA ALA A 82 -0.92 16.04 -5.41
C ALA A 82 0.62 15.96 -5.46
N LYS A 83 1.17 15.96 -6.67
CA LYS A 83 2.61 15.92 -6.94
C LYS A 83 3.42 16.98 -6.17
N ARG A 84 2.82 18.11 -5.84
CA ARG A 84 3.50 19.25 -5.20
C ARG A 84 3.64 19.13 -3.68
N LEU A 85 2.99 18.16 -3.06
CA LEU A 85 2.91 18.05 -1.59
C LEU A 85 3.78 16.93 -1.00
N ILE A 86 4.45 16.16 -1.84
CA ILE A 86 5.16 14.94 -1.45
C ILE A 86 6.62 15.04 -1.89
N ASP A 87 7.52 14.50 -1.05
CA ASP A 87 8.97 14.51 -1.18
C ASP A 87 9.53 14.10 -2.55
N GLU A 88 10.82 14.34 -2.77
CA GLU A 88 11.59 14.18 -4.01
C GLU A 88 11.43 12.82 -4.72
N LYS A 89 11.08 11.76 -3.99
CA LYS A 89 10.78 10.43 -4.55
C LYS A 89 9.29 10.24 -4.68
N LEU A 90 8.78 10.29 -5.91
CA LEU A 90 7.38 10.12 -6.20
C LEU A 90 6.99 8.64 -6.18
N LEU A 91 6.63 8.16 -4.99
CA LEU A 91 5.99 6.85 -4.81
C LEU A 91 4.49 7.01 -5.04
N HIS A 92 3.91 6.09 -5.80
CA HIS A 92 2.51 6.18 -6.22
C HIS A 92 1.75 4.87 -5.98
N ARG A 93 0.45 5.00 -5.72
CA ARG A 93 -0.55 3.94 -5.82
C ARG A 93 -1.89 4.53 -6.25
N SER A 94 -2.49 3.96 -7.28
CA SER A 94 -3.82 4.38 -7.74
C SER A 94 -4.90 3.96 -6.75
N HIS A 95 -5.85 4.86 -6.49
CA HIS A 95 -7.07 4.53 -5.77
C HIS A 95 -7.88 3.48 -6.52
N TYR A 96 -8.48 2.52 -5.80
CA TYR A 96 -9.16 1.35 -6.36
C TYR A 96 -8.29 0.49 -7.28
N LEU A 97 -6.96 0.55 -7.16
CA LEU A 97 -6.02 -0.22 -7.99
C LEU A 97 -6.24 -0.02 -9.51
N ARG A 98 -6.78 1.13 -9.90
CA ARG A 98 -7.04 1.46 -11.31
C ARG A 98 -5.74 1.58 -12.08
N CYS A 99 -5.66 0.83 -13.17
CA CYS A 99 -4.46 0.77 -13.98
C CYS A 99 -4.83 0.68 -15.47
N SER A 100 -4.16 1.46 -16.30
CA SER A 100 -4.18 1.36 -17.76
C SER A 100 -2.79 1.67 -18.32
N ILE A 101 -2.55 1.29 -19.57
CA ILE A 101 -1.28 1.60 -20.27
C ILE A 101 -1.05 3.11 -20.30
N ASP A 102 -2.08 3.88 -20.64
CA ASP A 102 -1.97 5.35 -20.72
C ASP A 102 -1.68 5.94 -19.32
N ARG A 103 -2.34 5.45 -18.28
CA ARG A 103 -2.05 5.89 -16.90
C ARG A 103 -0.61 5.60 -16.50
N MET A 104 -0.06 4.44 -16.84
CA MET A 104 1.34 4.14 -16.57
C MET A 104 2.29 5.10 -17.29
N GLN A 105 1.98 5.48 -18.53
CA GLN A 105 2.77 6.48 -19.26
C GLN A 105 2.65 7.88 -18.61
N ASP A 106 1.47 8.25 -18.13
CA ASP A 106 1.29 9.51 -17.39
C ASP A 106 2.14 9.53 -16.12
N LEU A 107 2.19 8.42 -15.37
CA LEU A 107 3.05 8.31 -14.18
C LEU A 107 4.53 8.49 -14.54
N VAL A 108 4.99 7.89 -15.64
CA VAL A 108 6.36 8.10 -16.16
C VAL A 108 6.61 9.57 -16.48
N ASN A 109 5.70 10.20 -17.20
CA ASN A 109 5.79 11.62 -17.60
C ASN A 109 5.79 12.55 -16.38
N MET A 110 5.11 12.17 -15.32
CA MET A 110 5.09 12.89 -14.04
C MET A 110 6.34 12.64 -13.20
N GLY A 111 7.21 11.72 -13.58
CA GLY A 111 8.43 11.38 -12.85
C GLY A 111 8.20 10.48 -11.64
N VAL A 112 7.13 9.69 -11.63
CA VAL A 112 6.92 8.64 -10.63
C VAL A 112 8.01 7.58 -10.79
N THR A 113 8.66 7.22 -9.69
CA THR A 113 9.76 6.24 -9.69
C THR A 113 9.28 4.84 -9.34
N ASP A 114 8.30 4.74 -8.45
CA ASP A 114 7.82 3.46 -7.91
C ASP A 114 6.29 3.45 -7.84
N ASP A 115 5.65 2.42 -8.38
CA ASP A 115 4.21 2.23 -8.35
C ASP A 115 3.81 0.94 -7.63
N PHE A 116 2.82 1.05 -6.74
CA PHE A 116 2.30 -0.03 -5.90
C PHE A 116 0.84 -0.36 -6.23
N THR A 117 0.44 -0.22 -7.48
CA THR A 117 -0.96 -0.42 -7.91
C THR A 117 -1.27 -1.86 -8.32
N MET A 118 -0.28 -2.61 -8.81
CA MET A 118 -0.48 -3.86 -9.53
C MET A 118 -0.85 -5.02 -8.62
N MET A 119 -2.16 -5.12 -8.32
CA MET A 119 -2.79 -6.23 -7.60
C MET A 119 -4.14 -6.56 -8.24
N PHE A 120 -4.63 -7.78 -8.03
CA PHE A 120 -6.04 -8.12 -8.26
C PHE A 120 -6.90 -7.51 -7.14
N PRO A 121 -8.03 -6.87 -7.45
CA PRO A 121 -8.88 -6.29 -6.40
C PRO A 121 -9.64 -7.35 -5.59
N ASP A 122 -9.94 -8.49 -6.18
CA ASP A 122 -10.84 -9.55 -5.72
C ASP A 122 -10.14 -10.79 -5.17
N GLN A 123 -8.83 -10.91 -5.37
CA GLN A 123 -8.03 -12.02 -4.84
C GLN A 123 -6.61 -11.57 -4.49
N VAL A 124 -5.98 -12.25 -3.54
CA VAL A 124 -4.56 -12.06 -3.24
C VAL A 124 -3.69 -12.83 -4.23
N GLY A 125 -2.45 -12.40 -4.44
CA GLY A 125 -1.52 -13.07 -5.32
C GLY A 125 -0.74 -12.14 -6.24
N PHE A 126 -0.19 -12.69 -7.32
CA PHE A 126 0.81 -12.02 -8.16
C PHE A 126 0.22 -11.62 -9.52
N ARG A 127 -0.40 -10.45 -9.60
CA ARG A 127 -0.96 -9.92 -10.87
C ARG A 127 0.13 -9.72 -11.94
N LEU A 128 1.33 -9.36 -11.53
CA LEU A 128 2.49 -9.25 -12.43
C LEU A 128 3.13 -10.60 -12.76
N GLN A 129 2.59 -11.73 -12.26
CA GLN A 129 3.15 -13.08 -12.38
C GLN A 129 4.61 -13.20 -11.91
N THR A 130 5.03 -12.30 -11.05
CA THR A 130 6.35 -12.27 -10.42
C THR A 130 6.24 -11.82 -8.98
N THR A 131 7.17 -12.26 -8.15
CA THR A 131 7.33 -11.83 -6.77
C THR A 131 8.32 -10.67 -6.62
N ARG A 132 8.93 -10.23 -7.72
CA ARG A 132 9.98 -9.20 -7.73
C ARG A 132 9.47 -7.93 -8.38
N ALA A 133 9.97 -6.79 -7.93
CA ALA A 133 9.77 -5.52 -8.61
C ALA A 133 10.34 -5.59 -10.03
N VAL A 134 9.61 -5.01 -10.97
CA VAL A 134 9.97 -4.98 -12.40
C VAL A 134 9.88 -3.57 -12.95
N ARG A 135 10.76 -3.23 -13.88
CA ARG A 135 10.64 -1.96 -14.61
C ARG A 135 9.53 -2.06 -15.66
N TRP A 136 8.70 -1.01 -15.73
CA TRP A 136 7.64 -0.96 -16.72
C TRP A 136 8.18 -0.77 -18.13
N ILE A 137 7.68 -1.58 -19.04
CA ILE A 137 7.92 -1.44 -20.48
C ILE A 137 6.67 -0.84 -21.10
N ASN A 138 6.79 0.29 -21.81
CA ASN A 138 5.67 0.83 -22.57
C ASN A 138 5.37 -0.10 -23.74
N PRO A 139 4.19 -0.76 -23.78
CA PRO A 139 3.90 -1.75 -24.83
C PRO A 139 3.62 -1.12 -26.20
N LYS A 140 3.35 0.20 -26.28
CA LYS A 140 3.15 0.91 -27.55
C LYS A 140 4.47 1.27 -28.23
N THR A 141 5.48 1.61 -27.44
CA THR A 141 6.80 2.04 -27.97
C THR A 141 7.89 1.00 -27.77
N MET A 142 7.61 -0.05 -27.00
CA MET A 142 8.56 -1.09 -26.59
C MET A 142 9.80 -0.53 -25.86
N THR A 143 9.64 0.61 -25.19
CA THR A 143 10.71 1.26 -24.42
C THR A 143 10.65 0.90 -22.95
N LEU A 144 11.80 0.52 -22.39
CA LEU A 144 11.98 0.35 -20.97
C LEU A 144 12.01 1.72 -20.28
N THR A 145 11.24 1.90 -19.23
CA THR A 145 11.15 3.16 -18.48
C THR A 145 11.86 3.03 -17.13
N ASP A 146 11.98 4.13 -16.40
CA ASP A 146 12.51 4.13 -15.03
C ASP A 146 11.45 3.85 -13.96
N LEU A 147 10.16 3.74 -14.35
CA LEU A 147 9.08 3.38 -13.45
C LEU A 147 9.22 1.92 -13.01
N VAL A 148 9.35 1.71 -11.71
CA VAL A 148 9.38 0.38 -11.09
C VAL A 148 7.98 0.02 -10.59
N LEU A 149 7.48 -1.13 -11.01
CA LEU A 149 6.22 -1.71 -10.55
C LEU A 149 6.51 -2.72 -9.44
N HIS A 150 5.96 -2.48 -8.25
CA HIS A 150 6.06 -3.37 -7.11
C HIS A 150 4.86 -4.32 -7.09
N PRO A 151 5.05 -5.66 -6.95
CA PRO A 151 3.97 -6.63 -6.93
C PRO A 151 3.19 -6.53 -5.62
N LEU A 152 2.15 -5.71 -5.59
CA LEU A 152 1.23 -5.65 -4.46
C LEU A 152 0.50 -7.00 -4.36
N THR A 153 0.72 -7.73 -3.26
CA THR A 153 0.37 -9.14 -3.15
C THR A 153 -0.87 -9.38 -2.31
N ILE A 154 -1.02 -8.62 -1.22
CA ILE A 154 -2.07 -8.81 -0.22
C ILE A 154 -2.70 -7.46 0.12
N MET A 155 -4.04 -7.42 0.13
CA MET A 155 -4.83 -6.29 0.59
C MET A 155 -5.85 -6.77 1.63
N ASP A 156 -5.96 -6.04 2.72
CA ASP A 156 -6.85 -6.37 3.84
C ASP A 156 -8.31 -6.55 3.42
N CYS A 157 -8.86 -5.59 2.67
CA CYS A 157 -10.25 -5.66 2.20
C CYS A 157 -10.50 -6.87 1.29
N THR A 158 -9.52 -7.30 0.51
CA THR A 158 -9.65 -8.47 -0.37
C THR A 158 -9.83 -9.75 0.43
N LEU A 159 -9.14 -9.89 1.56
CA LEU A 159 -9.23 -11.08 2.40
C LEU A 159 -10.61 -11.23 3.05
N SER A 160 -11.15 -10.15 3.62
CA SER A 160 -12.30 -10.21 4.53
C SER A 160 -13.65 -9.83 3.91
N ASN A 161 -13.67 -9.11 2.79
CA ASN A 161 -14.91 -8.63 2.20
C ASN A 161 -15.71 -9.78 1.59
N SER A 162 -17.01 -9.85 1.91
CA SER A 162 -17.94 -10.87 1.40
C SER A 162 -18.14 -10.84 -0.12
N GLN A 163 -17.79 -9.75 -0.78
CA GLN A 163 -17.82 -9.63 -2.25
C GLN A 163 -16.53 -10.13 -2.90
N TYR A 164 -15.50 -10.43 -2.11
CA TYR A 164 -14.19 -10.92 -2.57
C TYR A 164 -13.91 -12.31 -1.99
N MET A 165 -12.78 -12.50 -1.33
CA MET A 165 -12.41 -13.84 -0.83
C MET A 165 -13.21 -14.30 0.39
N ASN A 166 -13.73 -13.38 1.20
CA ASN A 166 -14.56 -13.68 2.38
C ASN A 166 -13.96 -14.72 3.33
N LEU A 167 -12.66 -14.67 3.55
CA LEU A 167 -11.94 -15.62 4.38
C LEU A 167 -12.14 -15.33 5.87
N SER A 168 -12.20 -16.37 6.68
CA SER A 168 -12.01 -16.26 8.12
C SER A 168 -10.59 -15.79 8.46
N GLU A 169 -10.33 -15.42 9.71
CA GLU A 169 -9.00 -14.95 10.12
C GLU A 169 -7.94 -16.04 9.92
N ASP A 170 -8.25 -17.28 10.25
CA ASP A 170 -7.32 -18.40 10.13
C ASP A 170 -7.06 -18.75 8.66
N GLU A 171 -8.10 -18.82 7.82
CA GLU A 171 -7.94 -19.02 6.37
C GLU A 171 -7.09 -17.94 5.74
N ALA A 172 -7.31 -16.66 6.11
CA ALA A 172 -6.51 -15.57 5.62
C ALA A 172 -5.05 -15.64 6.09
N TYR A 173 -4.83 -16.04 7.33
CA TYR A 173 -3.48 -16.26 7.85
C TYR A 173 -2.73 -17.33 7.05
N PHE A 174 -3.33 -18.50 6.82
CA PHE A 174 -2.72 -19.58 6.06
C PHE A 174 -2.48 -19.20 4.59
N GLU A 175 -3.43 -18.47 3.97
CA GLU A 175 -3.24 -18.00 2.60
C GLU A 175 -2.08 -17.00 2.49
N CYS A 176 -1.97 -16.06 3.43
CA CYS A 176 -0.86 -15.12 3.49
C CYS A 176 0.48 -15.84 3.73
N GLN A 177 0.52 -16.82 4.64
CA GLN A 177 1.70 -17.63 4.89
C GLN A 177 2.18 -18.34 3.61
N ARG A 178 1.27 -18.99 2.89
CA ARG A 178 1.55 -19.65 1.62
C ARG A 178 2.14 -18.70 0.56
N LEU A 179 1.64 -17.47 0.51
CA LEU A 179 2.16 -16.44 -0.39
C LEU A 179 3.55 -15.96 0.03
N PHE A 180 3.78 -15.78 1.32
CA PHE A 180 5.10 -15.39 1.84
C PHE A 180 6.15 -16.45 1.53
N GLU A 181 5.84 -17.73 1.74
CA GLU A 181 6.73 -18.84 1.38
C GLU A 181 7.14 -18.79 -0.10
N LYS A 182 6.17 -18.56 -1.01
CA LYS A 182 6.46 -18.41 -2.44
C LYS A 182 7.35 -17.20 -2.74
N ILE A 183 7.13 -16.08 -2.05
CA ILE A 183 7.92 -14.88 -2.22
C ILE A 183 9.37 -15.14 -1.77
N TYR A 184 9.56 -15.77 -0.62
CA TYR A 184 10.90 -16.07 -0.10
C TYR A 184 11.64 -17.06 -1.00
N GLN A 185 11.00 -18.15 -1.42
CA GLN A 185 11.59 -19.13 -2.35
C GLN A 185 12.10 -18.51 -3.65
N ASN A 186 11.51 -17.37 -4.07
CA ASN A 186 11.87 -16.67 -5.29
C ASN A 186 12.67 -15.38 -5.04
N ALA A 187 13.17 -15.16 -3.83
CA ALA A 187 13.88 -13.94 -3.44
C ALA A 187 13.11 -12.66 -3.84
N GLY A 188 11.80 -12.69 -3.65
CA GLY A 188 10.88 -11.59 -3.98
C GLY A 188 10.73 -10.58 -2.86
N GLU A 189 9.78 -9.67 -3.03
CA GLU A 189 9.38 -8.70 -2.01
C GLU A 189 7.93 -8.96 -1.56
N VAL A 190 7.69 -8.85 -0.25
CA VAL A 190 6.33 -8.86 0.30
C VAL A 190 5.82 -7.43 0.31
N VAL A 191 4.73 -7.18 -0.40
CA VAL A 191 4.04 -5.88 -0.41
C VAL A 191 2.63 -6.06 0.12
N LEU A 192 2.37 -5.52 1.32
CA LEU A 192 1.08 -5.56 2.00
C LEU A 192 0.39 -4.20 1.90
N LEU A 193 -0.86 -4.19 1.47
CA LEU A 193 -1.72 -3.01 1.51
C LEU A 193 -2.73 -3.16 2.65
N ARG A 194 -2.83 -2.12 3.43
CA ARG A 194 -3.78 -2.04 4.51
C ARG A 194 -4.43 -0.66 4.58
N HIS A 195 -5.73 -0.67 4.86
CA HIS A 195 -6.48 0.53 5.16
C HIS A 195 -6.44 0.79 6.67
N ASN A 196 -6.25 2.03 7.07
CA ASN A 196 -6.27 2.39 8.48
C ASN A 196 -7.66 2.19 9.10
N THR A 197 -8.72 2.28 8.32
CA THR A 197 -10.11 2.04 8.74
C THR A 197 -10.38 0.62 9.16
N THR A 198 -9.67 -0.36 8.64
CA THR A 198 -9.90 -1.78 8.96
C THR A 198 -9.35 -2.19 10.34
N VAL A 199 -8.46 -1.40 10.92
CA VAL A 199 -7.79 -1.70 12.22
C VAL A 199 -8.21 -0.77 13.36
N THR A 200 -9.21 0.07 13.15
CA THR A 200 -9.68 1.04 14.17
C THR A 200 -10.41 0.40 15.34
N LYS A 201 -10.95 -0.80 15.16
CA LYS A 201 -11.75 -1.53 16.17
C LYS A 201 -11.12 -2.88 16.49
N GLU A 202 -11.54 -3.48 17.59
CA GLU A 202 -11.30 -4.89 17.85
C GLU A 202 -11.94 -5.73 16.73
N GLY A 203 -11.25 -6.78 16.30
CA GLY A 203 -11.76 -7.69 15.27
C GLY A 203 -10.71 -8.17 14.30
N TYR A 204 -11.17 -8.74 13.22
CA TYR A 204 -10.44 -9.47 12.20
C TYR A 204 -9.04 -8.89 11.86
N HIS A 205 -8.98 -7.69 11.31
CA HIS A 205 -7.70 -7.12 10.89
C HIS A 205 -6.81 -6.66 12.04
N ARG A 206 -7.42 -6.34 13.18
CA ARG A 206 -6.68 -6.00 14.39
C ARG A 206 -5.91 -7.19 14.94
N LEU A 207 -6.45 -8.40 14.79
CA LEU A 207 -5.84 -9.66 15.19
C LEU A 207 -4.90 -10.20 14.11
N LEU A 208 -5.33 -10.21 12.86
CA LEU A 208 -4.57 -10.76 11.75
C LEU A 208 -3.28 -9.99 11.47
N TYR A 209 -3.31 -8.65 11.47
CA TYR A 209 -2.17 -7.87 11.05
C TYR A 209 -0.88 -8.12 11.87
N PRO A 210 -0.92 -8.13 13.22
CA PRO A 210 0.26 -8.48 14.00
C PRO A 210 0.79 -9.89 13.73
N LYS A 211 -0.10 -10.85 13.45
CA LYS A 211 0.30 -12.23 13.07
C LYS A 211 1.07 -12.23 11.76
N LEU A 212 0.60 -11.48 10.75
CA LEU A 212 1.31 -11.35 9.46
C LEU A 212 2.68 -10.67 9.62
N LEU A 213 2.79 -9.66 10.48
CA LEU A 213 4.08 -9.03 10.77
C LEU A 213 5.05 -9.98 11.46
N ASN A 214 4.59 -10.85 12.34
CA ASN A 214 5.43 -11.88 12.97
C ASN A 214 5.97 -12.87 11.93
N LEU A 215 5.16 -13.32 10.97
CA LEU A 215 5.63 -14.15 9.87
C LEU A 215 6.77 -13.49 9.07
N LEU A 216 6.73 -12.16 8.89
CA LEU A 216 7.80 -11.42 8.22
C LEU A 216 9.10 -11.36 9.03
N THR A 217 9.01 -11.39 10.36
CA THR A 217 10.20 -11.37 11.23
C THR A 217 10.85 -12.74 11.36
N GLU A 218 10.07 -13.80 11.44
CA GLU A 218 10.55 -15.18 11.61
C GLU A 218 11.36 -15.65 10.39
N THR A 219 10.93 -15.27 9.19
CA THR A 219 11.58 -15.68 7.94
C THR A 219 12.83 -14.86 7.57
N THR A 220 13.18 -13.83 8.32
CA THR A 220 14.44 -13.06 8.11
C THR A 220 15.64 -13.63 8.88
N HIS A 221 15.46 -14.69 9.65
CA HIS A 221 16.49 -15.29 10.51
C HIS A 221 17.05 -16.62 9.99
N GLU A 222 16.60 -17.11 8.83
CA GLU A 222 17.20 -18.23 8.08
C GLU A 222 17.95 -17.72 6.83
#